data_d3294a2554831f66863798144d3636a3
#
_entry.id   d3294a2554831f66863798144d3636a3
#
_cell.length_a   1.000
_cell.length_b   1.000
_cell.length_c   1.000
_cell.angle_alpha   90.00
_cell.angle_beta   90.00
_cell.angle_gamma   90.00
#
_symmetry.space_group_name_H-M   'P 1'
#
loop_
_entity.id
_entity.type
_entity.pdbx_description
1 polymer ?
#
loop_
_entity_poly.entity_id
_entity_poly.type
_entity_poly.pdbx_seq_one_letter_code
_entity_poly.pdbx_strand_id
1 'polypeptide(L)'
;MPRQAAVPRHPARKSVNPTANVVDSSGWLEYVDDGPNAAAFEPAILAVERLIVPTICLLEVFKRMLREKGEDAALDMVSQMRQGLVVDLDADLALEAGRLGLELSLPLADSAILATARMHAATLWTQDEHFDGVDGVRYIPKINRARRGQ
;
A
#
# COMPACT_ATOMS: atom_id res chain seq x y z
N MET A 1 50.20 23.46 4.56
CA MET A 1 48.88 22.85 4.80
C MET A 1 48.39 22.28 3.48
N PRO A 2 48.33 20.96 3.35
CA PRO A 2 47.75 20.37 2.14
C PRO A 2 46.28 20.74 2.10
N ARG A 3 45.87 21.38 1.04
CA ARG A 3 44.46 21.58 0.75
C ARG A 3 43.85 20.21 0.60
N GLN A 4 42.89 19.84 1.47
CA GLN A 4 42.05 18.68 1.21
C GLN A 4 41.44 18.86 -0.17
N ALA A 5 41.77 17.95 -1.09
CA ALA A 5 41.09 17.89 -2.37
C ALA A 5 39.58 17.78 -2.07
N ALA A 6 38.84 18.78 -2.59
CA ALA A 6 37.38 18.69 -2.53
C ALA A 6 36.97 17.33 -3.11
N VAL A 7 36.45 16.45 -2.27
CA VAL A 7 35.83 15.21 -2.76
C VAL A 7 34.79 15.64 -3.78
N PRO A 8 34.88 15.22 -5.05
CA PRO A 8 33.85 15.56 -5.99
C PRO A 8 32.53 15.06 -5.41
N ARG A 9 31.65 15.99 -5.11
CA ARG A 9 30.29 15.62 -4.79
C ARG A 9 29.79 14.92 -6.05
N HIS A 10 29.77 13.59 -6.00
CA HIS A 10 29.00 12.86 -6.98
C HIS A 10 27.63 13.52 -7.00
N PRO A 11 27.14 13.97 -8.18
CA PRO A 11 25.75 14.36 -8.28
C PRO A 11 25.00 13.23 -7.60
N ALA A 12 24.24 13.58 -6.56
CA ALA A 12 23.48 12.58 -5.86
C ALA A 12 22.89 11.68 -6.94
N ARG A 13 23.42 10.47 -7.09
CA ARG A 13 22.74 9.48 -7.87
C ARG A 13 21.35 9.50 -7.25
N LYS A 14 20.37 10.02 -8.00
CA LYS A 14 19.00 9.75 -7.67
C LYS A 14 19.03 8.26 -7.41
N SER A 15 19.02 7.88 -6.14
CA SER A 15 19.10 6.48 -5.80
C SER A 15 17.88 5.88 -6.49
N VAL A 16 18.12 5.16 -7.58
CA VAL A 16 17.10 4.40 -8.27
C VAL A 16 16.83 3.16 -7.42
N ASN A 17 16.78 3.33 -6.11
CA ASN A 17 16.14 2.36 -5.26
C ASN A 17 14.65 2.60 -5.47
N PRO A 18 14.00 1.73 -6.24
CA PRO A 18 12.57 1.89 -6.44
C PRO A 18 11.93 1.94 -5.06
N THR A 19 11.10 2.93 -4.87
CA THR A 19 10.37 3.14 -3.62
C THR A 19 9.59 1.87 -3.26
N ALA A 20 9.62 1.48 -1.99
CA ALA A 20 8.76 0.42 -1.49
C ALA A 20 7.28 0.77 -1.71
N ASN A 21 6.45 -0.24 -1.83
CA ASN A 21 5.04 -0.08 -2.11
C ASN A 21 4.18 -0.72 -1.03
N VAL A 22 3.12 -0.03 -0.65
CA VAL A 22 2.02 -0.59 0.11
C VAL A 22 0.79 -0.56 -0.79
N VAL A 23 0.10 -1.68 -0.91
CA VAL A 23 -1.18 -1.75 -1.62
C VAL A 23 -2.30 -1.81 -0.59
N ASP A 24 -3.21 -0.84 -0.64
CA ASP A 24 -4.39 -0.83 0.22
C ASP A 24 -5.29 -2.04 -0.05
N SER A 25 -6.07 -2.42 0.94
CA SER A 25 -7.03 -3.54 0.82
C SER A 25 -7.91 -3.41 -0.41
N SER A 26 -8.33 -2.20 -0.76
CA SER A 26 -9.11 -1.93 -1.97
C SER A 26 -8.38 -2.34 -3.25
N GLY A 27 -7.07 -2.12 -3.31
CA GLY A 27 -6.24 -2.51 -4.46
C GLY A 27 -6.05 -4.01 -4.55
N TRP A 28 -5.82 -4.67 -3.42
CA TRP A 28 -5.73 -6.13 -3.36
C TRP A 28 -7.01 -6.82 -3.84
N LEU A 29 -8.16 -6.33 -3.37
CA LEU A 29 -9.46 -6.88 -3.75
C LEU A 29 -9.78 -6.64 -5.22
N GLU A 30 -9.46 -5.46 -5.74
CA GLU A 30 -9.59 -5.16 -7.16
C GLU A 30 -8.76 -6.10 -8.03
N TYR A 31 -7.52 -6.36 -7.60
CA TYR A 31 -6.61 -7.28 -8.29
C TYR A 31 -7.16 -8.71 -8.31
N VAL A 32 -7.64 -9.19 -7.17
CA VAL A 32 -8.20 -10.55 -7.04
C VAL A 32 -9.46 -10.73 -7.86
N ASP A 33 -10.31 -9.73 -7.88
CA ASP A 33 -11.58 -9.77 -8.61
C ASP A 33 -11.42 -9.49 -10.11
N ASP A 34 -10.17 -9.29 -10.57
CA ASP A 34 -9.88 -8.90 -11.95
C ASP A 34 -10.73 -7.70 -12.41
N GLY A 35 -10.87 -6.75 -11.51
CA GLY A 35 -11.65 -5.55 -11.74
C GLY A 35 -11.01 -4.60 -12.76
N PRO A 36 -11.71 -3.51 -13.12
CA PRO A 36 -11.23 -2.57 -14.15
C PRO A 36 -9.86 -1.95 -13.86
N ASN A 37 -9.51 -1.80 -12.57
CA ASN A 37 -8.21 -1.24 -12.14
C ASN A 37 -7.17 -2.30 -11.77
N ALA A 38 -7.46 -3.59 -11.96
CA ALA A 38 -6.55 -4.67 -11.56
C ALA A 38 -5.14 -4.48 -12.16
N ALA A 39 -5.06 -4.16 -13.44
CA ALA A 39 -3.78 -3.93 -14.13
C ALA A 39 -3.00 -2.75 -13.55
N ALA A 40 -3.67 -1.76 -12.98
CA ALA A 40 -3.01 -0.61 -12.36
C ALA A 40 -2.31 -0.96 -11.05
N PHE A 41 -2.80 -1.94 -10.29
CA PHE A 41 -2.21 -2.40 -9.05
C PHE A 41 -1.15 -3.50 -9.23
N GLU A 42 -1.21 -4.21 -10.33
CA GLU A 42 -0.35 -5.37 -10.60
C GLU A 42 1.15 -5.07 -10.46
N PRO A 43 1.71 -3.96 -11.00
CA PRO A 43 3.13 -3.68 -10.86
C PRO A 43 3.61 -3.61 -9.41
N ALA A 44 2.82 -3.01 -8.52
CA ALA A 44 3.16 -2.91 -7.11
C ALA A 44 3.07 -4.28 -6.41
N ILE A 45 2.06 -5.07 -6.75
CA ILE A 45 1.82 -6.40 -6.16
C ILE A 45 2.90 -7.40 -6.58
N LEU A 46 3.32 -7.38 -7.85
CA LEU A 46 4.31 -8.32 -8.37
C LEU A 46 5.75 -7.98 -7.99
N ALA A 47 6.03 -6.75 -7.59
CA ALA A 47 7.34 -6.34 -7.11
C ALA A 47 7.53 -6.76 -5.64
N VAL A 48 7.55 -8.06 -5.38
CA VAL A 48 7.48 -8.65 -4.02
C VAL A 48 8.63 -8.21 -3.12
N GLU A 49 9.82 -7.96 -3.66
CA GLU A 49 10.99 -7.49 -2.90
C GLU A 49 10.83 -6.05 -2.39
N ARG A 50 9.85 -5.32 -2.89
CA ARG A 50 9.53 -3.94 -2.47
C ARG A 50 8.12 -3.82 -1.89
N LEU A 51 7.42 -4.92 -1.79
CA LEU A 51 6.04 -4.96 -1.33
C LEU A 51 6.00 -5.05 0.20
N ILE A 52 5.34 -4.09 0.81
CA ILE A 52 5.08 -4.04 2.25
C ILE A 52 3.60 -4.28 2.47
N VAL A 53 3.29 -5.21 3.36
CA VAL A 53 1.93 -5.65 3.63
C VAL A 53 1.59 -5.39 5.09
N PRO A 54 0.82 -4.34 5.38
CA PRO A 54 0.33 -4.11 6.74
C PRO A 54 -0.60 -5.26 7.18
N THR A 55 -0.48 -5.68 8.44
CA THR A 55 -1.35 -6.75 8.96
C THR A 55 -2.83 -6.40 8.89
N ILE A 56 -3.19 -5.12 8.97
CA ILE A 56 -4.57 -4.69 8.78
C ILE A 56 -5.09 -5.01 7.38
N CYS A 57 -4.23 -4.94 6.36
CA CYS A 57 -4.61 -5.36 4.99
C CYS A 57 -4.84 -6.86 4.92
N LEU A 58 -4.00 -7.67 5.58
CA LEU A 58 -4.23 -9.11 5.67
C LEU A 58 -5.60 -9.42 6.29
N LEU A 59 -5.93 -8.72 7.38
CA LEU A 59 -7.21 -8.90 8.07
C LEU A 59 -8.38 -8.59 7.15
N GLU A 60 -8.37 -7.44 6.51
CA GLU A 60 -9.46 -6.98 5.66
C GLU A 60 -9.64 -7.86 4.42
N VAL A 61 -8.54 -8.19 3.74
CA VAL A 61 -8.58 -9.03 2.54
C VAL A 61 -8.99 -10.45 2.89
N PHE A 62 -8.40 -11.03 3.94
CA PHE A 62 -8.75 -12.37 4.39
C PHE A 62 -10.23 -12.48 4.77
N LYS A 63 -10.72 -11.55 5.57
CA LYS A 63 -12.12 -11.50 5.99
C LYS A 63 -13.08 -11.44 4.81
N ARG A 64 -12.78 -10.58 3.83
CA ARG A 64 -13.61 -10.45 2.63
C ARG A 64 -13.59 -11.69 1.76
N MET A 65 -12.41 -12.23 1.51
CA MET A 65 -12.24 -13.47 0.73
C MET A 65 -12.92 -14.66 1.39
N LEU A 66 -12.77 -14.77 2.72
CA LEU A 66 -13.41 -15.84 3.48
C LEU A 66 -14.93 -15.80 3.33
N ARG A 67 -15.51 -14.63 3.41
CA ARG A 67 -16.95 -14.44 3.26
C ARG A 67 -17.46 -14.74 1.85
N GLU A 68 -16.71 -14.30 0.83
CA GLU A 68 -17.20 -14.32 -0.56
C GLU A 68 -16.76 -15.55 -1.35
N LYS A 69 -15.58 -16.11 -1.04
CA LYS A 69 -14.96 -17.17 -1.85
C LYS A 69 -14.58 -18.43 -1.08
N GLY A 70 -14.69 -18.40 0.24
CA GLY A 70 -14.35 -19.53 1.11
C GLY A 70 -12.90 -19.57 1.58
N GLU A 71 -12.60 -20.52 2.46
CA GLU A 71 -11.34 -20.58 3.20
C GLU A 71 -10.14 -20.85 2.29
N ASP A 72 -10.24 -21.78 1.35
CA ASP A 72 -9.11 -22.15 0.49
C ASP A 72 -8.65 -20.97 -0.35
N ALA A 73 -9.59 -20.26 -0.99
CA ALA A 73 -9.29 -19.07 -1.77
C ALA A 73 -8.71 -17.94 -0.90
N ALA A 74 -9.23 -17.78 0.32
CA ALA A 74 -8.75 -16.80 1.27
C ALA A 74 -7.31 -17.08 1.71
N LEU A 75 -6.97 -18.34 1.99
CA LEU A 75 -5.61 -18.74 2.38
C LEU A 75 -4.62 -18.61 1.22
N ASP A 76 -5.03 -18.93 -0.01
CA ASP A 76 -4.21 -18.73 -1.20
C ASP A 76 -3.85 -17.25 -1.37
N MET A 77 -4.80 -16.36 -1.17
CA MET A 77 -4.56 -14.93 -1.23
C MET A 77 -3.60 -14.45 -0.14
N VAL A 78 -3.78 -14.91 1.09
CA VAL A 78 -2.88 -14.61 2.20
C VAL A 78 -1.46 -15.10 1.87
N SER A 79 -1.30 -16.27 1.29
CA SER A 79 0.01 -16.79 0.86
C SER A 79 0.68 -15.87 -0.16
N GLN A 80 -0.08 -15.35 -1.10
CA GLN A 80 0.43 -14.38 -2.07
C GLN A 80 0.85 -13.07 -1.37
N MET A 81 0.02 -12.55 -0.50
CA MET A 81 0.34 -11.31 0.25
C MET A 81 1.59 -11.47 1.11
N ARG A 82 1.77 -12.64 1.74
CA ARG A 82 2.92 -12.92 2.60
C ARG A 82 4.24 -13.09 1.86
N GLN A 83 4.26 -13.08 0.56
CA GLN A 83 5.51 -12.98 -0.21
C GLN A 83 6.19 -11.62 -0.03
N GLY A 84 5.44 -10.57 0.26
CA GLY A 84 5.97 -9.28 0.66
C GLY A 84 6.42 -9.25 2.12
N LEU A 85 6.90 -8.10 2.57
CA LEU A 85 7.24 -7.88 3.97
C LEU A 85 5.98 -7.55 4.77
N VAL A 86 5.56 -8.47 5.61
CA VAL A 86 4.43 -8.24 6.52
C VAL A 86 4.88 -7.37 7.69
N VAL A 87 4.16 -6.28 7.94
CA VAL A 87 4.45 -5.34 9.02
C VAL A 87 3.29 -5.34 10.00
N ASP A 88 3.60 -5.70 11.25
CA ASP A 88 2.62 -5.73 12.32
C ASP A 88 2.22 -4.33 12.77
N LEU A 89 0.96 -4.16 13.10
CA LEU A 89 0.46 -2.96 13.77
C LEU A 89 0.88 -3.02 15.25
N ASP A 90 2.09 -2.54 15.52
CA ASP A 90 2.62 -2.46 16.88
C ASP A 90 2.18 -1.16 17.59
N ALA A 91 2.61 -0.99 18.83
CA ALA A 91 2.21 0.17 19.62
C ALA A 91 2.65 1.51 19.01
N ASP A 92 3.89 1.60 18.53
CA ASP A 92 4.40 2.83 17.93
C ASP A 92 3.64 3.19 16.66
N LEU A 93 3.39 2.21 15.83
CA LEU A 93 2.64 2.38 14.59
C LEU A 93 1.17 2.76 14.88
N ALA A 94 0.57 2.16 15.92
CA ALA A 94 -0.78 2.50 16.33
C ALA A 94 -0.92 3.96 16.77
N LEU A 95 0.07 4.47 17.53
CA LEU A 95 0.07 5.87 17.95
C LEU A 95 0.24 6.82 16.77
N GLU A 96 1.12 6.51 15.83
CA GLU A 96 1.28 7.31 14.62
C GLU A 96 0.03 7.28 13.75
N ALA A 97 -0.61 6.13 13.61
CA ALA A 97 -1.89 6.01 12.91
C ALA A 97 -2.98 6.87 13.55
N GLY A 98 -3.02 6.92 14.89
CA GLY A 98 -3.94 7.78 15.61
C GLY A 98 -3.75 9.26 15.29
N ARG A 99 -2.50 9.73 15.24
CA ARG A 99 -2.17 11.11 14.87
C ARG A 99 -2.61 11.43 13.44
N LEU A 100 -2.25 10.57 12.49
CA LEU A 100 -2.60 10.74 11.08
C LEU A 100 -4.12 10.70 10.87
N GLY A 101 -4.79 9.80 11.54
CA GLY A 101 -6.24 9.68 11.44
C GLY A 101 -6.97 10.94 11.89
N LEU A 102 -6.48 11.56 12.96
CA LEU A 102 -7.03 12.83 13.45
C LEU A 102 -6.69 13.99 12.50
N GLU A 103 -5.44 14.09 12.10
CA GLU A 103 -4.96 15.17 11.23
C GLU A 103 -5.63 15.18 9.86
N LEU A 104 -5.77 14.01 9.25
CA LEU A 104 -6.27 13.84 7.88
C LEU A 104 -7.74 13.40 7.82
N SER A 105 -8.39 13.23 8.96
CA SER A 105 -9.78 12.75 9.05
C SER A 105 -9.98 11.40 8.35
N LEU A 106 -9.07 10.46 8.58
CA LEU A 106 -9.11 9.14 7.96
C LEU A 106 -9.85 8.13 8.85
N PRO A 107 -10.57 7.18 8.24
CA PRO A 107 -11.06 6.00 8.93
C PRO A 107 -9.94 5.20 9.60
N LEU A 108 -10.28 4.39 10.58
CA LEU A 108 -9.34 3.66 11.43
C LEU A 108 -8.35 2.81 10.62
N ALA A 109 -8.85 1.94 9.76
CA ALA A 109 -8.00 1.06 8.95
C ALA A 109 -7.11 1.86 8.00
N ASP A 110 -7.65 2.88 7.33
CA ASP A 110 -6.92 3.75 6.42
C ASP A 110 -5.76 4.45 7.13
N SER A 111 -5.99 4.90 8.36
CA SER A 111 -4.96 5.53 9.20
C SER A 111 -3.78 4.59 9.46
N ALA A 112 -4.06 3.33 9.79
CA ALA A 112 -3.03 2.32 10.03
C ALA A 112 -2.24 1.98 8.76
N ILE A 113 -2.91 1.90 7.63
CA ILE A 113 -2.29 1.60 6.33
C ILE A 113 -1.37 2.76 5.91
N LEU A 114 -1.84 3.99 6.01
CA LEU A 114 -1.03 5.16 5.66
C LEU A 114 0.17 5.32 6.59
N ALA A 115 -0.01 5.11 7.89
CA ALA A 115 1.08 5.16 8.86
C ALA A 115 2.16 4.13 8.53
N THR A 116 1.77 2.91 8.17
CA THR A 116 2.72 1.86 7.75
C THR A 116 3.49 2.28 6.51
N ALA A 117 2.82 2.83 5.51
CA ALA A 117 3.48 3.32 4.30
C ALA A 117 4.49 4.41 4.62
N ARG A 118 4.13 5.39 5.43
CA ARG A 118 5.02 6.51 5.78
C ARG A 118 6.22 6.09 6.62
N MET A 119 6.05 5.18 7.56
CA MET A 119 7.16 4.67 8.36
C MET A 119 8.20 3.92 7.53
N HIS A 120 7.81 3.39 6.39
CA HIS A 120 8.69 2.66 5.48
C HIS A 120 9.08 3.47 4.24
N ALA A 121 8.76 4.74 4.21
CA ALA A 121 8.97 5.60 3.03
C ALA A 121 8.43 4.97 1.74
N ALA A 122 7.28 4.30 1.86
CA ALA A 122 6.63 3.59 0.77
C ALA A 122 5.55 4.44 0.12
N THR A 123 5.30 4.19 -1.17
CA THR A 123 4.13 4.72 -1.86
C THR A 123 2.91 3.87 -1.53
N LEU A 124 1.83 4.50 -1.13
CA LEU A 124 0.54 3.82 -0.91
C LEU A 124 -0.28 3.84 -2.20
N TRP A 125 -0.64 2.66 -2.68
CA TRP A 125 -1.48 2.48 -3.86
C TRP A 125 -2.89 2.13 -3.43
N THR A 126 -3.87 2.93 -3.85
CA THR A 126 -5.25 2.77 -3.40
C THR A 126 -6.26 3.27 -4.43
N GLN A 127 -7.46 2.72 -4.41
CA GLN A 127 -8.60 3.29 -5.12
C GLN A 127 -9.68 3.87 -4.18
N ASP A 128 -9.34 4.01 -2.89
CA ASP A 128 -10.22 4.60 -1.90
C ASP A 128 -10.12 6.13 -1.96
N GLU A 129 -11.25 6.78 -2.19
CA GLU A 129 -11.33 8.24 -2.32
C GLU A 129 -10.93 9.00 -1.05
N HIS A 130 -10.94 8.36 0.14
CA HIS A 130 -10.45 8.98 1.37
C HIS A 130 -9.00 9.43 1.26
N PHE A 131 -8.23 8.82 0.37
CA PHE A 131 -6.82 9.13 0.18
C PHE A 131 -6.55 10.12 -0.96
N ASP A 132 -7.58 10.59 -1.64
CA ASP A 132 -7.40 11.54 -2.74
C ASP A 132 -6.71 12.82 -2.24
N GLY A 133 -5.62 13.21 -2.88
CA GLY A 133 -4.84 14.39 -2.52
C GLY A 133 -3.91 14.23 -1.31
N VAL A 134 -3.78 13.04 -0.75
CA VAL A 134 -2.87 12.77 0.37
C VAL A 134 -1.45 12.53 -0.16
N ASP A 135 -0.47 13.20 0.45
CA ASP A 135 0.94 13.05 0.07
C ASP A 135 1.43 11.61 0.25
N GLY A 136 2.20 11.13 -0.73
CA GLY A 136 2.76 9.77 -0.71
C GLY A 136 1.78 8.70 -1.20
N VAL A 137 0.62 9.10 -1.68
CA VAL A 137 -0.43 8.20 -2.16
C VAL A 137 -0.54 8.27 -3.68
N ARG A 138 -0.58 7.10 -4.29
CA ARG A 138 -0.98 6.93 -5.68
C ARG A 138 -2.44 6.50 -5.72
N TYR A 139 -3.31 7.49 -5.87
CA TYR A 139 -4.75 7.28 -5.94
C TYR A 139 -5.18 6.95 -7.36
N ILE A 140 -5.90 5.84 -7.50
CA ILE A 140 -6.45 5.35 -8.76
C ILE A 140 -7.97 5.38 -8.63
N PRO A 141 -8.66 6.31 -9.30
CA PRO A 141 -10.11 6.41 -9.17
C PRO A 141 -10.83 5.13 -9.57
N LYS A 142 -11.82 4.73 -8.78
CA LYS A 142 -12.66 3.58 -9.12
C LYS A 142 -13.37 3.81 -10.45
N ILE A 143 -13.37 2.78 -11.29
CA ILE A 143 -14.14 2.76 -12.52
C ILE A 143 -15.48 2.11 -12.20
N ASN A 144 -16.57 2.89 -12.36
CA ASN A 144 -17.91 2.39 -12.09
C ASN A 144 -18.45 1.68 -13.35
N ARG A 145 -18.49 0.34 -13.33
CA ARG A 145 -19.04 -0.48 -14.43
C ARG A 145 -20.57 -0.36 -14.57
N ALA A 146 -21.28 0.08 -13.53
CA ALA A 146 -22.75 0.11 -13.50
C ALA A 146 -23.37 1.12 -14.50
N ARG A 147 -22.57 2.04 -15.06
CA ARG A 147 -23.03 3.04 -16.04
C ARG A 147 -22.85 2.65 -17.49
N ARG A 148 -22.29 1.48 -17.80
CA ARG A 148 -22.06 1.02 -19.18
C ARG A 148 -23.23 0.25 -19.80
N GLY A 149 -24.32 0.05 -19.09
CA GLY A 149 -25.49 -0.71 -19.55
C GLY A 149 -26.73 0.14 -19.87
N GLN A 150 -26.57 1.46 -19.97
CA GLN A 150 -27.69 2.33 -20.38
C GLN A 150 -27.41 3.01 -21.70
#